data_8388cb2dcf6188e6b5c8033372c45937
#
_entry.id   8388cb2dcf6188e6b5c8033372c45937
#
_cell.length_a   1.000
_cell.length_b   1.000
_cell.length_c   1.000
_cell.angle_alpha   90.00
_cell.angle_beta   90.00
_cell.angle_gamma   90.00
#
_symmetry.space_group_name_H-M   'P 1'
#
loop_
_entity.id
_entity.type
_entity.pdbx_description
1 polymer ?
#
loop_
_entity_poly.entity_id
_entity_poly.type
_entity_poly.pdbx_seq_one_letter_code
_entity_poly.pdbx_strand_id
1 'polypeptide(L)' 'MNTFRSIDELVKMFEREKVLLKEMFYKRKQLSFRYDYALELTEYKEERIRFLIEYGVLRESGDFLEMEDLYFLNSATLL' A
#
# COMPACT_ATOMS: atom_id res chain seq x y z
N MET A 1 -11.39 -12.75 -0.74
CA MET A 1 -10.60 -11.49 -0.87
C MET A 1 -11.53 -10.32 -1.08
N ASN A 2 -11.31 -9.25 -0.37
CA ASN A 2 -12.07 -8.02 -0.56
C ASN A 2 -11.59 -7.28 -1.80
N THR A 3 -12.51 -6.65 -2.50
CA THR A 3 -12.18 -5.87 -3.69
C THR A 3 -12.85 -4.49 -3.60
N PHE A 4 -12.25 -3.51 -4.26
CA PHE A 4 -12.86 -2.19 -4.33
C PHE A 4 -14.07 -2.24 -5.25
N ARG A 5 -15.17 -1.64 -4.81
CA ARG A 5 -16.46 -1.69 -5.52
C ARG A 5 -16.56 -0.67 -6.63
N SER A 6 -15.76 0.38 -6.56
CA SER A 6 -15.82 1.47 -7.53
C SER A 6 -14.48 2.18 -7.61
N ILE A 7 -14.32 2.98 -8.65
CA ILE A 7 -13.15 3.83 -8.81
C ILE A 7 -13.06 4.84 -7.67
N ASP A 8 -14.20 5.32 -7.19
CA ASP A 8 -14.21 6.28 -6.08
C ASP A 8 -13.61 5.69 -4.81
N GLU A 9 -13.92 4.44 -4.49
CA GLU A 9 -13.32 3.77 -3.34
C GLU A 9 -11.82 3.61 -3.50
N LEU A 10 -11.38 3.26 -4.71
CA LEU A 10 -9.97 3.09 -5.02
C LEU A 10 -9.22 4.42 -4.86
N VAL A 11 -9.77 5.50 -5.39
CA VAL A 11 -9.16 6.83 -5.30
C VAL A 11 -9.08 7.29 -3.84
N LYS A 12 -10.14 7.06 -3.07
CA LYS A 12 -10.14 7.41 -1.64
C LYS A 12 -9.09 6.64 -0.88
N MET A 13 -8.90 5.37 -1.21
CA MET A 13 -7.84 4.56 -0.59
C MET A 13 -6.47 5.15 -0.92
N PHE A 14 -6.20 5.48 -2.18
CA PHE A 14 -4.93 6.08 -2.57
C PHE A 14 -4.69 7.41 -1.84
N GLU A 15 -5.70 8.24 -1.72
CA GLU A 15 -5.56 9.51 -1.00
C GLU A 15 -5.25 9.30 0.49
N ARG A 16 -5.97 8.38 1.12
CA ARG A 16 -5.78 8.08 2.54
C ARG A 16 -4.40 7.48 2.81
N GLU A 17 -3.95 6.58 1.94
CA GLU A 17 -2.70 5.87 2.14
C GLU A 17 -1.55 6.43 1.30
N LYS A 18 -1.71 7.64 0.82
CA LYS A 18 -0.76 8.29 -0.09
C LYS A 18 0.67 8.30 0.43
N VAL A 19 0.87 8.58 1.71
CA VAL A 19 2.21 8.67 2.29
C VAL A 19 2.91 7.32 2.18
N LEU A 20 2.24 6.24 2.58
CA LEU A 20 2.81 4.91 2.54
C LEU A 20 3.06 4.45 1.09
N LEU A 21 2.04 4.55 0.24
CA LEU A 21 2.12 4.02 -1.12
C LEU A 21 3.13 4.80 -1.96
N LYS A 22 3.24 6.09 -1.74
CA LYS A 22 4.21 6.93 -2.44
C LYS A 22 5.65 6.54 -2.07
N GLU A 23 5.90 6.32 -0.77
CA GLU A 23 7.20 5.87 -0.31
C GLU A 23 7.55 4.50 -0.89
N MET A 24 6.61 3.56 -0.88
CA MET A 24 6.81 2.24 -1.47
C MET A 24 7.12 2.35 -2.96
N PHE A 25 6.42 3.22 -3.66
CA PHE A 25 6.66 3.43 -5.09
C PHE A 25 8.06 4.00 -5.35
N TYR A 26 8.47 5.00 -4.59
CA TYR A 26 9.80 5.60 -4.75
C TYR A 26 10.92 4.61 -4.42
N LYS A 27 10.69 3.71 -3.46
CA LYS A 27 11.66 2.72 -3.03
C LYS A 27 11.49 1.37 -3.71
N ARG A 28 10.73 1.30 -4.79
CA ARG A 28 10.39 0.04 -5.46
C ARG A 28 11.57 -0.76 -5.97
N LYS A 29 12.71 -0.12 -6.19
CA LYS A 29 13.92 -0.79 -6.65
C LYS A 29 14.73 -1.40 -5.52
N GLN A 30 14.37 -1.09 -4.27
CA GLN A 30 15.02 -1.70 -3.12
C GLN A 30 14.43 -3.09 -2.90
N LEU A 31 15.23 -3.98 -2.33
CA LEU A 31 14.84 -5.39 -2.20
C LEU A 31 13.68 -5.61 -1.23
N SER A 32 13.47 -4.71 -0.31
CA SER A 32 12.43 -4.92 0.71
C SER A 32 11.96 -3.61 1.32
N PHE A 33 10.67 -3.58 1.68
CA PHE A 33 10.07 -2.48 2.41
C PHE A 33 9.60 -3.05 3.75
N ARG A 34 10.19 -2.56 4.85
CA ARG A 34 9.93 -3.16 6.16
C ARG A 34 8.55 -2.79 6.69
N TYR A 35 7.91 -3.77 7.31
CA TYR A 35 6.62 -3.59 7.97
C TYR A 35 6.70 -2.49 9.05
N ASP A 36 7.79 -2.47 9.84
CA ASP A 36 7.98 -1.47 10.88
C ASP A 36 7.98 -0.05 10.34
N TYR A 37 8.61 0.15 9.18
CA TYR A 37 8.62 1.46 8.54
C TYR A 37 7.23 1.83 8.03
N ALA A 38 6.50 0.86 7.49
CA ALA A 38 5.13 1.10 7.07
C ALA A 38 4.24 1.51 8.25
N LEU A 39 4.46 0.93 9.42
CA LEU A 39 3.74 1.33 10.63
C LEU A 39 3.99 2.80 10.97
N GLU A 40 5.25 3.23 10.90
CA GLU A 40 5.57 4.64 11.14
C GLU A 40 4.80 5.56 10.19
N LEU A 41 4.75 5.19 8.92
CA LEU A 41 4.09 6.00 7.89
C LEU A 41 2.57 6.01 8.01
N THR A 42 1.99 5.05 8.72
CA THR A 42 0.55 4.97 8.96
C THR A 42 0.17 5.36 10.39
N GLU A 43 1.07 6.08 11.07
CA GLU A 43 0.83 6.55 12.44
C GLU A 43 0.60 5.39 13.42
N TYR A 44 1.28 4.27 13.17
CA TYR A 44 1.19 3.04 13.97
C TYR A 44 -0.23 2.44 14.00
N LYS A 45 -1.01 2.69 12.95
CA LYS A 45 -2.36 2.13 12.81
C LYS A 45 -2.29 0.86 11.97
N GLU A 46 -2.09 -0.25 12.63
CA GLU A 46 -1.95 -1.56 11.98
C GLU A 46 -3.16 -1.90 11.10
N GLU A 47 -4.35 -1.49 11.50
CA GLU A 47 -5.57 -1.74 10.75
C GLU A 47 -5.53 -1.13 9.34
N ARG A 48 -4.80 -0.06 9.14
CA ARG A 48 -4.65 0.54 7.80
C ARG A 48 -3.84 -0.37 6.89
N ILE A 49 -2.77 -0.97 7.43
CA ILE A 49 -1.94 -1.91 6.67
C ILE A 49 -2.74 -3.18 6.40
N ARG A 50 -3.46 -3.69 7.40
CA ARG A 50 -4.30 -4.88 7.25
C ARG A 50 -5.37 -4.69 6.17
N PHE A 51 -5.98 -3.52 6.12
CA PHE A 51 -6.94 -3.18 5.08
C PHE A 51 -6.31 -3.33 3.69
N LEU A 52 -5.10 -2.80 3.51
CA LEU A 52 -4.42 -2.86 2.22
C LEU A 52 -4.06 -4.31 1.83
N ILE A 53 -3.69 -5.12 2.81
CA ILE A 53 -3.40 -6.53 2.55
C ILE A 53 -4.69 -7.28 2.16
N GLU A 54 -5.79 -7.05 2.89
CA GLU A 54 -7.06 -7.69 2.61
C GLU A 54 -7.62 -7.33 1.25
N TYR A 55 -7.39 -6.11 0.80
CA TYR A 55 -7.87 -5.65 -0.51
C TYR A 55 -6.90 -5.96 -1.64
N GLY A 56 -5.81 -6.66 -1.34
CA GLY A 56 -4.87 -7.09 -2.36
C GLY A 56 -3.97 -5.99 -2.89
N VAL A 57 -3.88 -4.86 -2.19
CA VAL A 57 -2.97 -3.78 -2.57
C VAL A 57 -1.54 -4.11 -2.17
N LEU A 58 -1.38 -4.67 -0.97
CA LEU A 58 -0.09 -5.09 -0.44
C LEU A 58 -0.08 -6.59 -0.19
N ARG A 59 1.12 -7.13 -0.22
CA ARG A 59 1.39 -8.53 0.10
C ARG A 59 2.43 -8.58 1.21
N GLU A 60 2.16 -9.32 2.25
CA GLU A 60 3.06 -9.48 3.39
C GLU A 60 3.96 -10.70 3.18
N SER A 61 5.25 -10.53 3.42
CA SER A 61 6.23 -11.61 3.34
C SER A 61 7.19 -11.48 4.51
N GLY A 62 6.92 -12.23 5.59
CA GLY A 62 7.71 -12.12 6.83
C GLY A 62 7.58 -10.70 7.40
N ASP A 63 8.71 -10.04 7.60
CA ASP A 63 8.76 -8.69 8.14
C ASP A 63 8.68 -7.61 7.07
N PHE A 64 8.38 -7.99 5.84
CA PHE A 64 8.43 -7.09 4.69
C PHE A 64 7.07 -7.00 4.00
N LEU A 65 6.86 -5.88 3.29
CA LEU A 65 5.66 -5.66 2.50
C LEU A 65 6.05 -5.41 1.05
N GLU A 66 5.21 -5.89 0.13
CA GLU A 66 5.34 -5.65 -1.31
C GLU A 66 4.03 -5.11 -1.84
N MET A 67 4.11 -4.18 -2.78
CA MET A 67 2.91 -3.70 -3.47
C MET A 67 2.64 -4.58 -4.68
N GLU A 68 1.37 -4.96 -4.89
CA GLU A 68 0.97 -5.72 -6.06
C GLU A 68 1.20 -4.90 -7.33
N ASP A 69 1.64 -5.56 -8.41
CA ASP A 69 2.04 -4.90 -9.65
C ASP A 69 0.97 -3.98 -10.22
N LEU A 70 -0.29 -4.40 -10.14
CA LEU A 70 -1.40 -3.57 -10.61
C LEU A 70 -1.43 -2.19 -9.94
N TYR A 71 -1.10 -2.15 -8.67
CA TYR A 71 -1.14 -0.91 -7.90
C TYR A 71 0.11 -0.07 -8.09
N PHE A 72 1.23 -0.65 -8.50
CA PHE A 72 2.38 0.13 -8.94
C PHE A 72 2.04 0.99 -10.14
N LEU A 73 1.35 0.42 -11.13
CA LEU A 73 0.94 1.15 -12.32
C LEU A 73 -0.03 2.27 -11.97
N ASN A 74 -0.99 1.99 -11.08
CA ASN A 74 -1.94 3.00 -10.63
C ASN A 74 -1.25 4.08 -9.80
N SER A 75 -0.25 3.71 -8.99
CA SER A 75 0.50 4.68 -8.20
C SER A 75 1.25 5.67 -9.09
N ALA A 76 1.80 5.21 -10.20
CA ALA A 76 2.48 6.08 -11.16
C ALA A 76 1.54 7.14 -11.73
N THR A 77 0.25 6.82 -11.85
CA THR A 77 -0.77 7.73 -12.39
C THR A 77 -1.39 8.62 -11.32
N LEU A 78 -1.68 8.06 -10.13
CA LEU A 78 -2.49 8.72 -9.10
C LEU A 78 -1.66 9.41 -8.02
N LEU A 79 -0.43 9.01 -7.83
CA LEU A 79 0.45 9.58 -6.83
C LEU A 79 1.50 10.49 -7.47
#